data_969f965ee6c9681494b504d199e9ce26
#
_entry.id   969f965ee6c9681494b504d199e9ce26
#
_cell.length_a   1.000
_cell.length_b   1.000
_cell.length_c   1.000
_cell.angle_alpha   90.00
_cell.angle_beta   90.00
_cell.angle_gamma   90.00
#
_symmetry.space_group_name_H-M   'P 1'
#
loop_
_entity.id
_entity.type
_entity.pdbx_description
1 polymer ?
#
loop_
_entity_poly.entity_id
_entity_poly.type
_entity_poly.pdbx_seq_one_letter_code
_entity_poly.pdbx_strand_id
1 'polypeptide(L)'
;MLKKVFVTFLLTIFAVGAMATVIPSGAENAMAEVDFSGANSVYVTEYQTGKVVYAKNENDRKPIASMVKIMTSLLTLEALDDGKVSQGDSVEISEHAASMGGSQVFLDAGDSIKLEELLKSVVVASANDSAVALAEHIGGSEDGFVSMMNKRAAELGMKDTNFVNATGLPKIGGYSTAKDVNVMTKELVRYPLYKKFCSIWLEDFKHPDGRTTVMTNTNKLVRYYKGCDLGKTGFTSEAMYCLSASAKRQGVRIVATVMGAKTSKERNALVSKLFDFGFSKFECKVVLRAEEGVRDVKVSRGKQKTVGVTLSEDLRVIAERGDDTQYRIEYVLPNKVKAPLKAGDVAGKIVVYDGDRQVAEQTLHFASDVEKSNLWDEIGKIFKEW
;
A
#
# COMPACT_ATOMS: atom_id res chain seq x y z
N MET A 1 -9.21 -62.38 -83.25
CA MET A 1 -8.76 -61.00 -83.62
C MET A 1 -8.96 -60.09 -82.43
N LEU A 2 -7.91 -59.91 -81.64
CA LEU A 2 -7.93 -59.01 -80.51
C LEU A 2 -7.04 -57.79 -80.78
N LYS A 3 -7.64 -56.63 -80.76
CA LYS A 3 -6.86 -55.38 -80.88
C LYS A 3 -6.40 -55.00 -79.49
N LYS A 4 -5.08 -54.88 -79.33
CA LYS A 4 -4.41 -54.34 -78.18
C LYS A 4 -4.52 -52.80 -78.20
N VAL A 5 -5.13 -52.19 -77.13
CA VAL A 5 -5.11 -50.77 -76.95
C VAL A 5 -3.98 -50.47 -75.96
N PHE A 6 -3.02 -49.70 -76.40
CA PHE A 6 -1.95 -49.12 -75.53
C PHE A 6 -2.48 -47.85 -74.89
N VAL A 7 -2.53 -47.84 -73.56
CA VAL A 7 -2.78 -46.65 -72.81
C VAL A 7 -1.49 -46.08 -72.29
N THR A 8 -1.06 -44.95 -72.85
CA THR A 8 0.13 -44.20 -72.41
C THR A 8 -0.25 -43.36 -71.20
N PHE A 9 0.34 -43.68 -70.04
CA PHE A 9 0.18 -42.90 -68.82
C PHE A 9 1.22 -41.77 -68.87
N LEU A 10 0.74 -40.53 -69.02
CA LEU A 10 1.56 -39.31 -68.91
C LEU A 10 1.71 -38.92 -67.45
N LEU A 11 2.89 -39.11 -66.87
CA LEU A 11 3.21 -38.67 -65.51
C LEU A 11 3.50 -37.16 -65.55
N THR A 12 2.59 -36.32 -65.10
CA THR A 12 2.82 -34.89 -64.81
C THR A 12 3.37 -34.75 -63.40
N ILE A 13 4.66 -34.43 -63.29
CA ILE A 13 5.32 -34.07 -62.02
C ILE A 13 4.90 -32.65 -61.67
N PHE A 14 4.08 -32.50 -60.68
CA PHE A 14 3.82 -31.22 -60.06
C PHE A 14 4.97 -30.89 -59.09
N ALA A 15 5.84 -29.98 -59.49
CA ALA A 15 6.81 -29.36 -58.58
C ALA A 15 6.07 -28.40 -57.67
N VAL A 16 5.80 -28.83 -56.43
CA VAL A 16 5.33 -27.92 -55.38
C VAL A 16 6.53 -27.10 -54.91
N GLY A 17 6.65 -25.87 -55.40
CA GLY A 17 7.58 -24.90 -54.90
C GLY A 17 7.16 -24.51 -53.47
N ALA A 18 7.92 -24.93 -52.47
CA ALA A 18 7.79 -24.42 -51.11
C ALA A 18 8.23 -22.95 -51.09
N MET A 19 7.26 -22.03 -51.17
CA MET A 19 7.49 -20.66 -50.81
C MET A 19 7.67 -20.63 -49.26
N ALA A 20 8.95 -20.58 -48.85
CA ALA A 20 9.27 -20.22 -47.47
C ALA A 20 8.82 -18.76 -47.25
N THR A 21 7.67 -18.62 -46.62
CA THR A 21 7.29 -17.31 -46.06
C THR A 21 8.27 -17.01 -44.95
N VAL A 22 9.22 -16.11 -45.20
CA VAL A 22 10.05 -15.49 -44.20
C VAL A 22 9.07 -14.70 -43.31
N ILE A 23 8.71 -15.28 -42.18
CA ILE A 23 8.05 -14.54 -41.10
C ILE A 23 9.12 -13.59 -40.53
N PRO A 24 8.98 -12.29 -40.65
CA PRO A 24 9.92 -11.39 -40.00
C PRO A 24 9.86 -11.66 -38.49
N SER A 25 10.92 -12.23 -37.92
CA SER A 25 11.18 -12.30 -36.50
C SER A 25 11.53 -10.91 -36.03
N GLY A 26 10.52 -10.14 -35.72
CA GLY A 26 10.62 -8.73 -35.35
C GLY A 26 9.30 -8.14 -34.94
N ALA A 27 8.40 -8.95 -34.36
CA ALA A 27 7.36 -8.42 -33.52
C ALA A 27 7.97 -8.24 -32.10
N GLU A 28 8.96 -7.35 -31.98
CA GLU A 28 9.09 -6.61 -30.73
C GLU A 28 7.70 -6.04 -30.47
N ASN A 29 7.05 -6.53 -29.41
CA ASN A 29 5.85 -5.92 -28.88
C ASN A 29 6.19 -4.47 -28.58
N ALA A 30 5.98 -3.59 -29.54
CA ALA A 30 5.84 -2.17 -29.33
C ALA A 30 4.55 -2.02 -28.49
N MET A 31 4.65 -2.27 -27.18
CA MET A 31 3.70 -1.73 -26.22
C MET A 31 3.70 -0.24 -26.51
N ALA A 32 2.60 0.25 -27.06
CA ALA A 32 2.42 1.69 -27.30
C ALA A 32 2.90 2.39 -26.04
N GLU A 33 3.90 3.26 -26.18
CA GLU A 33 4.50 3.99 -25.07
C GLU A 33 3.36 4.75 -24.39
N VAL A 34 2.98 4.33 -23.21
CA VAL A 34 1.83 4.90 -22.51
C VAL A 34 2.19 6.33 -22.17
N ASP A 35 1.54 7.29 -22.82
CA ASP A 35 1.77 8.72 -22.58
C ASP A 35 1.34 9.11 -21.15
N PHE A 36 2.32 9.45 -20.33
CA PHE A 36 2.16 9.99 -18.98
C PHE A 36 2.52 11.48 -18.89
N SER A 37 2.48 12.23 -20.01
CA SER A 37 2.92 13.63 -20.07
C SER A 37 2.02 14.63 -19.33
N GLY A 38 0.84 14.22 -18.88
CA GLY A 38 -0.21 15.09 -18.32
C GLY A 38 0.07 15.77 -16.97
N ALA A 39 1.32 15.72 -16.46
CA ALA A 39 1.72 16.40 -15.23
C ALA A 39 3.20 16.80 -15.26
N ASN A 40 3.59 17.72 -14.35
CA ASN A 40 4.97 18.21 -14.25
C ASN A 40 5.88 17.16 -13.64
N SER A 41 5.49 16.57 -12.51
CA SER A 41 6.27 15.57 -11.80
C SER A 41 5.40 14.36 -11.44
N VAL A 42 5.97 13.17 -11.59
CA VAL A 42 5.29 11.88 -11.32
C VAL A 42 6.27 10.93 -10.65
N TYR A 43 5.79 10.19 -9.65
CA TYR A 43 6.53 9.08 -9.06
C TYR A 43 5.57 7.97 -8.65
N VAL A 44 5.84 6.76 -9.13
CA VAL A 44 4.97 5.60 -8.91
C VAL A 44 5.81 4.42 -8.46
N THR A 45 5.38 3.77 -7.38
CA THR A 45 6.06 2.59 -6.82
C THR A 45 5.09 1.45 -6.58
N GLU A 46 5.60 0.23 -6.66
CA GLU A 46 4.97 -0.90 -6.00
C GLU A 46 5.32 -0.85 -4.50
N TYR A 47 4.30 -1.00 -3.66
CA TYR A 47 4.40 -0.71 -2.22
C TYR A 47 5.33 -1.65 -1.45
N GLN A 48 5.21 -2.96 -1.68
CA GLN A 48 5.89 -4.00 -0.89
C GLN A 48 7.36 -4.14 -1.28
N THR A 49 7.64 -4.14 -2.58
CA THR A 49 9.00 -4.29 -3.13
C THR A 49 9.77 -2.98 -3.13
N GLY A 50 9.06 -1.85 -3.13
CA GLY A 50 9.63 -0.51 -3.32
C GLY A 50 10.10 -0.24 -4.75
N LYS A 51 9.89 -1.17 -5.70
CA LYS A 51 10.29 -0.99 -7.10
C LYS A 51 9.57 0.20 -7.74
N VAL A 52 10.35 1.00 -8.47
CA VAL A 52 9.83 2.15 -9.23
C VAL A 52 9.13 1.64 -10.48
N VAL A 53 7.86 1.99 -10.63
CA VAL A 53 7.02 1.67 -11.79
C VAL A 53 7.20 2.71 -12.89
N TYR A 54 7.21 3.99 -12.48
CA TYR A 54 7.39 5.13 -13.36
C TYR A 54 7.90 6.34 -12.58
N ALA A 55 8.79 7.12 -13.20
CA ALA A 55 9.31 8.36 -12.64
C ALA A 55 9.47 9.41 -13.73
N LYS A 56 9.14 10.67 -13.41
CA LYS A 56 9.33 11.84 -14.24
C LYS A 56 9.51 13.06 -13.36
N ASN A 57 10.66 13.74 -13.46
CA ASN A 57 10.97 14.93 -12.66
C ASN A 57 10.66 14.72 -11.17
N GLU A 58 10.91 13.51 -10.67
CA GLU A 58 10.47 13.04 -9.35
C GLU A 58 11.15 13.74 -8.19
N ASN A 59 12.30 14.39 -8.45
CA ASN A 59 13.08 15.13 -7.46
C ASN A 59 12.91 16.67 -7.59
N ASP A 60 12.07 17.15 -8.50
CA ASP A 60 11.78 18.58 -8.64
C ASP A 60 11.07 19.10 -7.39
N ARG A 61 11.65 20.10 -6.72
CA ARG A 61 11.02 20.79 -5.58
C ARG A 61 9.91 21.68 -6.06
N LYS A 62 8.69 21.43 -5.58
CA LYS A 62 7.48 22.17 -5.94
C LYS A 62 6.60 22.37 -4.71
N PRO A 63 5.75 23.40 -4.68
CA PRO A 63 4.66 23.47 -3.72
C PRO A 63 3.74 22.27 -3.91
N ILE A 64 3.29 21.68 -2.80
CA ILE A 64 2.45 20.48 -2.82
C ILE A 64 1.02 20.73 -2.35
N ALA A 65 0.69 21.98 -2.03
CA ALA A 65 -0.61 22.38 -1.52
C ALA A 65 -1.09 21.45 -0.38
N SER A 66 -2.38 21.13 -0.32
CA SER A 66 -2.97 20.28 0.74
C SER A 66 -2.43 18.84 0.80
N MET A 67 -1.47 18.44 -0.06
CA MET A 67 -0.76 17.17 0.19
C MET A 67 0.15 17.27 1.43
N VAL A 68 0.46 18.46 1.95
CA VAL A 68 1.07 18.68 3.27
C VAL A 68 0.32 17.91 4.37
N LYS A 69 -1.03 17.84 4.28
CA LYS A 69 -1.88 17.15 5.24
C LYS A 69 -1.68 15.63 5.30
N ILE A 70 -0.91 15.04 4.37
CA ILE A 70 -0.43 13.67 4.49
C ILE A 70 0.47 13.56 5.73
N MET A 71 1.43 14.47 5.89
CA MET A 71 2.30 14.50 7.07
C MET A 71 1.52 14.90 8.33
N THR A 72 0.59 15.84 8.24
CA THR A 72 -0.29 16.21 9.36
C THR A 72 -1.08 14.99 9.87
N SER A 73 -1.69 14.24 8.95
CA SER A 73 -2.41 13.02 9.29
C SER A 73 -1.47 11.92 9.82
N LEU A 74 -0.27 11.78 9.25
CA LEU A 74 0.70 10.79 9.69
C LEU A 74 1.13 11.03 11.13
N LEU A 75 1.52 12.24 11.49
CA LEU A 75 1.90 12.57 12.86
C LEU A 75 0.74 12.43 13.86
N THR A 76 -0.50 12.74 13.44
CA THR A 76 -1.68 12.51 14.27
C THR A 76 -1.88 11.02 14.54
N LEU A 77 -1.72 10.18 13.50
CA LEU A 77 -1.87 8.73 13.63
C LEU A 77 -0.73 8.10 14.45
N GLU A 78 0.50 8.60 14.29
CA GLU A 78 1.64 8.19 15.11
C GLU A 78 1.42 8.57 16.60
N ALA A 79 0.90 9.76 16.88
CA ALA A 79 0.56 10.18 18.24
C ALA A 79 -0.54 9.32 18.88
N LEU A 80 -1.52 8.85 18.07
CA LEU A 80 -2.54 7.88 18.49
C LEU A 80 -1.94 6.51 18.81
N ASP A 81 -1.07 5.99 17.95
CA ASP A 81 -0.42 4.68 18.14
C ASP A 81 0.53 4.68 19.35
N ASP A 82 1.22 5.81 19.58
CA ASP A 82 2.10 6.01 20.73
C ASP A 82 1.32 6.22 22.06
N GLY A 83 0.00 6.35 22.00
CA GLY A 83 -0.85 6.64 23.16
C GLY A 83 -0.66 8.03 23.76
N LYS A 84 -0.06 8.97 23.00
CA LYS A 84 0.11 10.38 23.41
C LYS A 84 -1.21 11.15 23.38
N VAL A 85 -2.09 10.75 22.46
CA VAL A 85 -3.46 11.26 22.30
C VAL A 85 -4.41 10.09 22.06
N SER A 86 -5.72 10.31 22.24
CA SER A 86 -6.75 9.32 21.93
C SER A 86 -7.78 9.89 20.93
N GLN A 87 -8.48 9.00 20.22
CA GLN A 87 -9.52 9.39 19.26
C GLN A 87 -10.65 10.22 19.94
N GLY A 88 -10.88 9.97 21.22
CA GLY A 88 -11.91 10.64 22.01
C GLY A 88 -11.49 11.95 22.64
N ASP A 89 -10.21 12.34 22.54
CA ASP A 89 -9.72 13.58 23.15
C ASP A 89 -10.48 14.78 22.62
N SER A 90 -10.78 15.69 23.54
CA SER A 90 -11.46 16.94 23.27
C SER A 90 -10.43 18.01 22.91
N VAL A 91 -10.44 18.44 21.67
CA VAL A 91 -9.52 19.45 21.13
C VAL A 91 -10.22 20.80 21.17
N GLU A 92 -9.66 21.76 21.90
CA GLU A 92 -10.13 23.14 21.91
C GLU A 92 -9.72 23.85 20.62
N ILE A 93 -10.65 24.54 20.00
CA ILE A 93 -10.43 25.25 18.73
C ILE A 93 -9.97 26.69 19.03
N SER A 94 -8.74 26.99 18.64
CA SER A 94 -8.16 28.33 18.80
C SER A 94 -8.77 29.33 17.80
N GLU A 95 -8.63 30.63 18.08
CA GLU A 95 -8.95 31.69 17.14
C GLU A 95 -8.13 31.52 15.82
N HIS A 96 -6.87 31.08 15.93
CA HIS A 96 -6.02 30.82 14.77
C HIS A 96 -6.60 29.68 13.91
N ALA A 97 -6.93 28.53 14.47
CA ALA A 97 -7.54 27.43 13.74
C ALA A 97 -8.87 27.83 13.09
N ALA A 98 -9.76 28.51 13.82
CA ALA A 98 -11.05 28.99 13.32
C ALA A 98 -10.91 30.04 12.18
N SER A 99 -9.82 30.81 12.15
CA SER A 99 -9.58 31.84 11.14
C SER A 99 -9.09 31.27 9.78
N MET A 100 -8.83 29.96 9.69
CA MET A 100 -8.27 29.35 8.50
C MET A 100 -9.24 29.45 7.31
N GLY A 101 -8.70 29.91 6.17
CA GLY A 101 -9.43 29.98 4.90
C GLY A 101 -9.24 28.73 4.02
N GLY A 102 -9.85 28.74 2.86
CA GLY A 102 -9.80 27.66 1.89
C GLY A 102 -10.74 26.49 2.24
N SER A 103 -10.29 25.24 2.08
CA SER A 103 -11.09 24.07 2.48
C SER A 103 -11.19 24.01 4.00
N GLN A 104 -12.39 23.95 4.54
CA GLN A 104 -12.67 24.00 5.98
C GLN A 104 -14.01 23.32 6.30
N VAL A 105 -14.22 22.99 7.55
CA VAL A 105 -15.51 22.55 8.10
C VAL A 105 -16.20 23.63 8.94
N PHE A 106 -15.61 24.84 8.98
CA PHE A 106 -16.15 26.04 9.65
C PHE A 106 -16.23 25.88 11.17
N LEU A 107 -15.08 25.54 11.79
CA LEU A 107 -14.94 25.47 13.24
C LEU A 107 -15.05 26.86 13.86
N ASP A 108 -15.71 26.96 15.00
CA ASP A 108 -15.79 28.18 15.79
C ASP A 108 -14.75 28.18 16.92
N ALA A 109 -14.15 29.35 17.17
CA ALA A 109 -13.20 29.51 18.27
C ALA A 109 -13.86 29.23 19.62
N GLY A 110 -13.18 28.48 20.49
CA GLY A 110 -13.70 28.04 21.77
C GLY A 110 -14.55 26.77 21.73
N ASP A 111 -14.88 26.26 20.54
CA ASP A 111 -15.50 24.94 20.41
C ASP A 111 -14.54 23.85 20.91
N SER A 112 -15.12 22.73 21.32
CA SER A 112 -14.40 21.54 21.72
C SER A 112 -14.85 20.35 20.88
N ILE A 113 -13.95 19.86 20.02
CA ILE A 113 -14.24 18.84 19.00
C ILE A 113 -13.40 17.60 19.27
N LYS A 114 -13.95 16.41 19.05
CA LYS A 114 -13.18 15.16 19.17
C LYS A 114 -12.06 15.09 18.13
N LEU A 115 -10.88 14.63 18.54
CA LEU A 115 -9.72 14.45 17.68
C LEU A 115 -10.05 13.59 16.44
N GLU A 116 -10.83 12.51 16.60
CA GLU A 116 -11.27 11.67 15.48
C GLU A 116 -12.05 12.45 14.41
N GLU A 117 -12.95 13.35 14.83
CA GLU A 117 -13.76 14.16 13.90
C GLU A 117 -12.88 15.18 13.14
N LEU A 118 -11.91 15.80 13.83
CA LEU A 118 -10.95 16.69 13.19
C LEU A 118 -10.08 15.93 12.18
N LEU A 119 -9.51 14.78 12.56
CA LEU A 119 -8.71 13.98 11.64
C LEU A 119 -9.54 13.50 10.43
N LYS A 120 -10.78 13.06 10.67
CA LYS A 120 -11.71 12.66 9.61
C LYS A 120 -11.96 13.79 8.61
N SER A 121 -12.20 15.02 9.11
CA SER A 121 -12.44 16.19 8.24
C SER A 121 -11.19 16.58 7.42
N VAL A 122 -9.99 16.45 8.00
CA VAL A 122 -8.72 16.62 7.28
C VAL A 122 -8.59 15.64 6.12
N VAL A 123 -8.96 14.38 6.34
CA VAL A 123 -8.85 13.33 5.32
C VAL A 123 -9.90 13.48 4.23
N VAL A 124 -11.16 13.67 4.61
CA VAL A 124 -12.31 13.71 3.68
C VAL A 124 -12.42 15.05 2.95
N ALA A 125 -12.60 16.13 3.72
CA ALA A 125 -12.84 17.46 3.18
C ALA A 125 -11.57 18.29 2.96
N SER A 126 -10.41 17.80 3.43
CA SER A 126 -9.17 18.57 3.39
C SER A 126 -9.19 19.82 4.27
N ALA A 127 -9.92 19.79 5.38
CA ALA A 127 -10.16 20.92 6.27
C ALA A 127 -8.86 21.54 6.82
N ASN A 128 -8.68 22.85 6.61
CA ASN A 128 -7.51 23.59 7.07
C ASN A 128 -7.62 23.94 8.56
N ASP A 129 -8.81 24.39 9.00
CA ASP A 129 -9.15 24.65 10.38
C ASP A 129 -8.86 23.44 11.28
N SER A 130 -9.35 22.29 10.90
CA SER A 130 -9.07 21.03 11.61
C SER A 130 -7.60 20.63 11.57
N ALA A 131 -6.88 20.89 10.47
CA ALA A 131 -5.46 20.58 10.38
C ALA A 131 -4.62 21.43 11.35
N VAL A 132 -4.96 22.71 11.50
CA VAL A 132 -4.32 23.61 12.47
C VAL A 132 -4.67 23.21 13.90
N ALA A 133 -5.94 22.92 14.19
CA ALA A 133 -6.37 22.48 15.52
C ALA A 133 -5.63 21.19 15.97
N LEU A 134 -5.49 20.21 15.08
CA LEU A 134 -4.70 19.01 15.35
C LEU A 134 -3.22 19.34 15.59
N ALA A 135 -2.65 20.25 14.77
CA ALA A 135 -1.26 20.65 14.89
C ALA A 135 -0.98 21.34 16.23
N GLU A 136 -1.84 22.24 16.64
CA GLU A 136 -1.74 22.92 17.93
C GLU A 136 -1.91 21.96 19.13
N HIS A 137 -2.87 21.05 19.04
CA HIS A 137 -3.11 20.06 20.09
C HIS A 137 -1.92 19.09 20.29
N ILE A 138 -1.31 18.63 19.21
CA ILE A 138 -0.23 17.62 19.26
C ILE A 138 1.12 18.29 19.47
N GLY A 139 1.37 19.43 18.81
CA GLY A 139 2.66 20.13 18.82
C GLY A 139 2.75 21.23 19.88
N GLY A 140 1.68 21.52 20.60
CA GLY A 140 1.56 22.67 21.51
C GLY A 140 1.40 24.02 20.78
N SER A 141 1.74 24.07 19.49
CA SER A 141 1.54 25.18 18.56
C SER A 141 1.71 24.67 17.14
N GLU A 142 1.23 25.42 16.12
CA GLU A 142 1.49 25.06 14.72
C GLU A 142 3.00 25.03 14.40
N ASP A 143 3.78 25.99 14.92
CA ASP A 143 5.25 26.03 14.70
C ASP A 143 5.96 24.82 15.36
N GLY A 144 5.52 24.42 16.56
CA GLY A 144 5.99 23.20 17.22
C GLY A 144 5.69 21.96 16.39
N PHE A 145 4.49 21.86 15.84
CA PHE A 145 4.09 20.77 14.96
C PHE A 145 4.85 20.77 13.64
N VAL A 146 5.09 21.94 13.03
CA VAL A 146 5.92 22.07 11.81
C VAL A 146 7.34 21.57 12.07
N SER A 147 7.90 21.84 13.24
CA SER A 147 9.21 21.29 13.65
C SER A 147 9.17 19.76 13.70
N MET A 148 8.09 19.18 14.25
CA MET A 148 7.88 17.72 14.22
C MET A 148 7.74 17.18 12.80
N MET A 149 7.00 17.87 11.90
CA MET A 149 6.85 17.48 10.49
C MET A 149 8.21 17.40 9.78
N ASN A 150 9.06 18.41 9.95
CA ASN A 150 10.39 18.45 9.33
C ASN A 150 11.34 17.41 9.92
N LYS A 151 11.29 17.18 11.23
CA LYS A 151 12.01 16.08 11.87
C LYS A 151 11.59 14.73 11.29
N ARG A 152 10.28 14.49 11.18
CA ARG A 152 9.77 13.24 10.63
C ARG A 152 10.10 13.05 9.17
N ALA A 153 10.08 14.11 8.38
CA ALA A 153 10.55 14.09 6.99
C ALA A 153 12.02 13.65 6.89
N ALA A 154 12.89 14.17 7.74
CA ALA A 154 14.29 13.76 7.79
C ALA A 154 14.46 12.28 8.17
N GLU A 155 13.69 11.79 9.16
CA GLU A 155 13.68 10.37 9.57
C GLU A 155 13.21 9.44 8.44
N LEU A 156 12.25 9.88 7.62
CA LEU A 156 11.76 9.15 6.46
C LEU A 156 12.70 9.27 5.23
N GLY A 157 13.78 10.03 5.34
CA GLY A 157 14.72 10.26 4.23
C GLY A 157 14.20 11.19 3.14
N MET A 158 13.20 12.03 3.44
CA MET A 158 12.62 13.05 2.55
C MET A 158 13.53 14.27 2.47
N LYS A 159 14.65 14.13 1.75
CA LYS A 159 15.75 15.14 1.74
C LYS A 159 15.41 16.44 1.01
N ASP A 160 14.39 16.39 0.14
CA ASP A 160 13.96 17.50 -0.69
C ASP A 160 12.58 18.00 -0.28
N THR A 161 12.33 18.03 1.04
CA THR A 161 11.08 18.48 1.64
C THR A 161 11.33 19.48 2.77
N ASN A 162 10.54 20.55 2.78
CA ASN A 162 10.48 21.51 3.87
C ASN A 162 9.02 21.92 4.11
N PHE A 163 8.50 21.60 5.29
CA PHE A 163 7.17 22.02 5.73
C PHE A 163 7.27 23.37 6.45
N VAL A 164 6.28 24.24 6.21
CA VAL A 164 6.19 25.59 6.78
C VAL A 164 4.84 25.87 7.45
N ASN A 165 3.88 24.98 7.30
CA ASN A 165 2.58 24.97 7.99
C ASN A 165 1.97 23.56 7.94
N ALA A 166 0.88 23.36 8.69
CA ALA A 166 0.18 22.07 8.75
C ALA A 166 -0.86 21.87 7.63
N THR A 167 -1.13 22.88 6.82
CA THR A 167 -2.26 22.93 5.88
C THR A 167 -1.86 22.79 4.41
N GLY A 168 -0.68 23.30 4.04
CA GLY A 168 -0.25 23.47 2.66
C GLY A 168 -0.83 24.72 1.99
N LEU A 169 -1.36 25.66 2.75
CA LEU A 169 -1.65 27.01 2.26
C LEU A 169 -0.33 27.70 1.81
N PRO A 170 -0.37 28.57 0.81
CA PRO A 170 0.83 29.21 0.30
C PRO A 170 1.61 29.95 1.40
N LYS A 171 2.87 29.59 1.58
CA LYS A 171 3.82 30.24 2.47
C LYS A 171 5.21 30.03 1.89
N ILE A 172 6.04 31.07 1.90
CA ILE A 172 7.39 31.04 1.34
C ILE A 172 8.22 29.97 2.04
N GLY A 173 8.98 29.21 1.24
CA GLY A 173 9.90 28.18 1.75
C GLY A 173 9.29 26.79 1.86
N GLY A 174 7.96 26.61 1.63
CA GLY A 174 7.31 25.29 1.62
C GLY A 174 7.48 24.58 0.28
N TYR A 175 8.05 23.36 0.29
CA TYR A 175 8.21 22.54 -0.91
C TYR A 175 8.35 21.05 -0.56
N SER A 176 8.12 20.23 -1.56
CA SER A 176 8.46 18.80 -1.55
C SER A 176 8.64 18.30 -2.99
N THR A 177 8.88 17.01 -3.16
CA THR A 177 9.03 16.35 -4.45
C THR A 177 8.01 15.22 -4.62
N ALA A 178 7.77 14.77 -5.85
CA ALA A 178 6.87 13.64 -6.09
C ALA A 178 7.37 12.36 -5.38
N LYS A 179 8.68 12.17 -5.31
CA LYS A 179 9.32 11.05 -4.62
C LYS A 179 9.10 11.13 -3.10
N ASP A 180 9.35 12.27 -2.48
CA ASP A 180 9.21 12.44 -1.03
C ASP A 180 7.74 12.34 -0.59
N VAL A 181 6.82 12.94 -1.36
CA VAL A 181 5.37 12.78 -1.13
C VAL A 181 4.94 11.32 -1.22
N ASN A 182 5.50 10.54 -2.17
CA ASN A 182 5.22 9.11 -2.28
C ASN A 182 5.69 8.35 -1.03
N VAL A 183 6.86 8.70 -0.48
CA VAL A 183 7.41 8.10 0.75
C VAL A 183 6.43 8.29 1.92
N MET A 184 6.01 9.52 2.24
CA MET A 184 5.08 9.75 3.36
C MET A 184 3.69 9.16 3.09
N THR A 185 3.26 9.05 1.83
CA THR A 185 1.99 8.40 1.46
C THR A 185 2.03 6.90 1.73
N LYS A 186 3.18 6.26 1.50
CA LYS A 186 3.38 4.82 1.81
C LYS A 186 3.24 4.55 3.32
N GLU A 187 3.69 5.45 4.17
CA GLU A 187 3.53 5.30 5.63
C GLU A 187 2.04 5.24 6.02
N LEU A 188 1.18 6.06 5.43
CA LEU A 188 -0.26 6.05 5.71
C LEU A 188 -0.96 4.72 5.37
N VAL A 189 -0.38 3.90 4.48
CA VAL A 189 -0.92 2.57 4.17
C VAL A 189 -0.99 1.66 5.41
N ARG A 190 -0.13 1.88 6.40
CA ARG A 190 -0.05 1.08 7.64
C ARG A 190 -1.21 1.34 8.60
N TYR A 191 -1.95 2.46 8.42
CA TYR A 191 -2.99 2.91 9.34
C TYR A 191 -4.39 2.55 8.85
N PRO A 192 -5.07 1.53 9.44
CA PRO A 192 -6.44 1.17 9.09
C PRO A 192 -7.43 2.33 9.26
N LEU A 193 -7.25 3.16 10.30
CA LEU A 193 -8.09 4.32 10.57
C LEU A 193 -8.06 5.33 9.42
N TYR A 194 -6.88 5.61 8.86
CA TYR A 194 -6.76 6.50 7.72
C TYR A 194 -7.51 5.97 6.49
N LYS A 195 -7.36 4.67 6.20
CA LYS A 195 -8.09 4.02 5.09
C LYS A 195 -9.60 4.05 5.31
N LYS A 196 -10.07 3.83 6.56
CA LYS A 196 -11.48 3.95 6.93
C LYS A 196 -12.01 5.34 6.55
N PHE A 197 -11.30 6.41 6.92
CA PHE A 197 -11.72 7.78 6.57
C PHE A 197 -11.62 8.07 5.09
N CYS A 198 -10.58 7.60 4.40
CA CYS A 198 -10.47 7.74 2.95
C CYS A 198 -11.65 7.09 2.18
N SER A 199 -12.27 6.05 2.72
CA SER A 199 -13.40 5.38 2.08
C SER A 199 -14.72 6.15 2.17
N ILE A 200 -14.80 7.15 3.03
CA ILE A 200 -15.98 8.01 3.18
C ILE A 200 -16.10 8.90 1.95
N TRP A 201 -17.21 8.81 1.24
CA TRP A 201 -17.49 9.66 0.08
C TRP A 201 -18.15 10.98 0.47
N LEU A 202 -19.14 10.90 1.35
CA LEU A 202 -19.94 12.03 1.82
C LEU A 202 -20.39 11.73 3.24
N GLU A 203 -20.19 12.69 4.15
CA GLU A 203 -20.59 12.61 5.56
C GLU A 203 -20.82 14.01 6.12
N ASP A 204 -21.72 14.14 7.09
CA ASP A 204 -21.99 15.39 7.79
C ASP A 204 -21.05 15.56 8.98
N PHE A 205 -20.31 16.66 9.01
CA PHE A 205 -19.60 17.12 10.19
C PHE A 205 -20.60 17.84 11.11
N LYS A 206 -20.74 17.36 12.33
CA LYS A 206 -21.69 17.92 13.33
C LYS A 206 -20.98 18.87 14.27
N HIS A 207 -21.45 20.11 14.32
CA HIS A 207 -20.95 21.14 15.23
C HIS A 207 -21.64 21.07 16.60
N PRO A 208 -20.99 21.57 17.69
CA PRO A 208 -21.60 21.61 19.04
C PRO A 208 -22.88 22.41 19.10
N ASP A 209 -23.02 23.44 18.27
CA ASP A 209 -24.22 24.30 18.19
C ASP A 209 -25.39 23.68 17.41
N GLY A 210 -25.22 22.46 16.88
CA GLY A 210 -26.22 21.75 16.09
C GLY A 210 -26.16 22.00 14.59
N ARG A 211 -25.31 22.91 14.09
CA ARG A 211 -25.03 23.05 12.65
C ARG A 211 -24.43 21.76 12.08
N THR A 212 -24.58 21.60 10.79
CA THR A 212 -23.89 20.52 10.05
C THR A 212 -23.17 21.10 8.85
N THR A 213 -21.96 20.60 8.56
CA THR A 213 -21.20 20.88 7.36
C THR A 213 -21.02 19.60 6.55
N VAL A 214 -21.50 19.58 5.31
CA VAL A 214 -21.37 18.42 4.44
C VAL A 214 -19.92 18.27 3.96
N MET A 215 -19.28 17.20 4.35
CA MET A 215 -17.95 16.82 3.86
C MET A 215 -18.07 15.95 2.64
N THR A 216 -17.42 16.31 1.55
CA THR A 216 -17.29 15.48 0.35
C THR A 216 -15.82 15.13 0.12
N ASN A 217 -15.55 13.87 -0.17
CA ASN A 217 -14.18 13.42 -0.40
C ASN A 217 -13.56 14.10 -1.62
N THR A 218 -12.45 14.78 -1.40
CA THR A 218 -11.71 15.48 -2.45
C THR A 218 -11.03 14.54 -3.44
N ASN A 219 -10.74 13.31 -3.03
CA ASN A 219 -10.19 12.25 -3.91
C ASN A 219 -11.31 11.44 -4.56
N LYS A 220 -11.71 11.82 -5.76
CA LYS A 220 -12.76 11.12 -6.50
C LYS A 220 -12.42 9.66 -6.84
N LEU A 221 -11.15 9.27 -6.84
CA LEU A 221 -10.73 7.91 -7.20
C LEU A 221 -11.16 6.87 -6.17
N VAL A 222 -11.36 7.24 -4.91
CA VAL A 222 -11.88 6.30 -3.89
C VAL A 222 -13.28 5.76 -4.25
N ARG A 223 -14.05 6.52 -5.04
CA ARG A 223 -15.37 6.10 -5.54
C ARG A 223 -15.33 5.52 -6.95
N TYR A 224 -14.49 6.10 -7.84
CA TYR A 224 -14.57 5.83 -9.28
C TYR A 224 -13.44 4.95 -9.81
N TYR A 225 -12.44 4.58 -8.99
CA TYR A 225 -11.36 3.69 -9.38
C TYR A 225 -11.32 2.45 -8.47
N LYS A 226 -11.62 1.28 -9.04
CA LYS A 226 -11.66 0.02 -8.29
C LYS A 226 -10.30 -0.25 -7.61
N GLY A 227 -10.34 -0.39 -6.27
CA GLY A 227 -9.17 -0.68 -5.45
C GLY A 227 -8.47 0.56 -4.88
N CYS A 228 -8.83 1.79 -5.26
CA CYS A 228 -8.31 3.00 -4.61
C CYS A 228 -8.91 3.11 -3.21
N ASP A 229 -8.05 3.04 -2.19
CA ASP A 229 -8.44 3.00 -0.78
C ASP A 229 -7.77 4.09 0.07
N LEU A 230 -6.91 4.90 -0.56
CA LEU A 230 -6.16 5.95 0.10
C LEU A 230 -5.77 7.04 -0.88
N GLY A 231 -5.71 8.28 -0.40
CA GLY A 231 -5.13 9.38 -1.18
C GLY A 231 -5.47 10.75 -0.62
N LYS A 232 -4.63 11.72 -1.02
CA LYS A 232 -4.78 13.13 -0.66
C LYS A 232 -4.54 14.01 -1.87
N THR A 233 -5.49 14.88 -2.16
CA THR A 233 -5.40 15.90 -3.22
C THR A 233 -4.74 17.18 -2.72
N GLY A 234 -4.17 17.93 -3.64
CA GLY A 234 -3.72 19.30 -3.42
C GLY A 234 -4.04 20.20 -4.62
N PHE A 235 -4.34 21.46 -4.35
CA PHE A 235 -4.48 22.49 -5.38
C PHE A 235 -4.15 23.86 -4.81
N THR A 236 -3.30 24.60 -5.48
CA THR A 236 -3.14 26.05 -5.46
C THR A 236 -2.82 26.49 -6.88
N SER A 237 -2.88 27.80 -7.15
CA SER A 237 -2.51 28.33 -8.47
C SER A 237 -1.09 27.99 -8.88
N GLU A 238 -0.16 27.89 -7.92
CA GLU A 238 1.24 27.56 -8.13
C GLU A 238 1.48 26.05 -8.23
N ALA A 239 0.91 25.25 -7.31
CA ALA A 239 1.07 23.79 -7.29
C ALA A 239 0.30 23.11 -8.44
N MET A 240 -0.70 23.77 -9.00
CA MET A 240 -1.68 23.18 -9.91
C MET A 240 -2.41 21.99 -9.25
N TYR A 241 -2.94 21.05 -10.02
CA TYR A 241 -3.66 19.89 -9.48
C TYR A 241 -2.71 18.74 -9.14
N CYS A 242 -2.66 18.39 -7.86
CA CYS A 242 -1.82 17.34 -7.31
C CYS A 242 -2.66 16.22 -6.69
N LEU A 243 -2.13 14.99 -6.66
CA LEU A 243 -2.71 13.84 -5.97
C LEU A 243 -1.61 12.84 -5.64
N SER A 244 -1.56 12.41 -4.40
CA SER A 244 -0.87 11.19 -4.03
C SER A 244 -1.91 10.17 -3.53
N ALA A 245 -1.93 8.98 -4.13
CA ALA A 245 -2.95 7.98 -3.86
C ALA A 245 -2.39 6.56 -3.95
N SER A 246 -3.11 5.62 -3.35
CA SER A 246 -2.81 4.20 -3.41
C SER A 246 -4.03 3.39 -3.85
N ALA A 247 -3.76 2.34 -4.60
CA ALA A 247 -4.76 1.34 -4.95
C ALA A 247 -4.22 -0.08 -4.73
N LYS A 248 -5.10 -1.01 -4.33
CA LYS A 248 -4.77 -2.43 -4.14
C LYS A 248 -5.69 -3.32 -4.98
N ARG A 249 -5.10 -4.22 -5.78
CA ARG A 249 -5.81 -5.25 -6.55
C ARG A 249 -5.07 -6.58 -6.48
N GLN A 250 -5.77 -7.67 -6.23
CA GLN A 250 -5.20 -9.03 -6.25
C GLN A 250 -3.86 -9.16 -5.47
N GLY A 251 -3.79 -8.53 -4.30
CA GLY A 251 -2.58 -8.54 -3.46
C GLY A 251 -1.56 -7.45 -3.78
N VAL A 252 -1.44 -7.00 -5.02
CA VAL A 252 -0.52 -5.93 -5.45
C VAL A 252 -1.05 -4.57 -5.00
N ARG A 253 -0.17 -3.70 -4.49
CA ARG A 253 -0.49 -2.32 -4.13
C ARG A 253 0.44 -1.34 -4.85
N ILE A 254 -0.15 -0.40 -5.56
CA ILE A 254 0.57 0.67 -6.25
C ILE A 254 0.32 1.99 -5.51
N VAL A 255 1.38 2.79 -5.34
CA VAL A 255 1.31 4.15 -4.82
C VAL A 255 1.77 5.11 -5.92
N ALA A 256 0.92 6.06 -6.28
CA ALA A 256 1.16 7.01 -7.36
C ALA A 256 1.05 8.45 -6.84
N THR A 257 2.07 9.25 -7.09
CA THR A 257 2.12 10.68 -6.82
C THR A 257 2.23 11.44 -8.12
N VAL A 258 1.30 12.36 -8.35
CA VAL A 258 1.21 13.23 -9.53
C VAL A 258 1.13 14.67 -9.05
N MET A 259 2.00 15.53 -9.60
CA MET A 259 2.09 16.95 -9.24
C MET A 259 2.03 17.82 -10.50
N GLY A 260 1.26 18.92 -10.46
CA GLY A 260 1.23 19.91 -11.51
C GLY A 260 0.43 19.50 -12.75
N ALA A 261 -0.66 18.76 -12.62
CA ALA A 261 -1.60 18.52 -13.71
C ALA A 261 -2.46 19.78 -13.97
N LYS A 262 -2.89 19.98 -15.23
CA LYS A 262 -3.61 21.20 -15.64
C LYS A 262 -5.03 21.26 -15.05
N THR A 263 -5.69 20.12 -14.92
CA THR A 263 -7.06 20.02 -14.41
C THR A 263 -7.21 18.82 -13.45
N SER A 264 -8.23 18.87 -12.59
CA SER A 264 -8.56 17.74 -11.72
C SER A 264 -8.96 16.48 -12.51
N LYS A 265 -9.54 16.64 -13.70
CA LYS A 265 -9.92 15.54 -14.60
C LYS A 265 -8.69 14.85 -15.17
N GLU A 266 -7.75 15.63 -15.70
CA GLU A 266 -6.47 15.12 -16.23
C GLU A 266 -5.65 14.43 -15.14
N ARG A 267 -5.53 15.05 -13.95
CA ARG A 267 -4.87 14.45 -12.78
C ARG A 267 -5.44 13.07 -12.45
N ASN A 268 -6.76 12.96 -12.32
CA ASN A 268 -7.41 11.69 -11.97
C ASN A 268 -7.24 10.66 -13.09
N ALA A 269 -7.39 11.05 -14.36
CA ALA A 269 -7.17 10.15 -15.50
C ALA A 269 -5.72 9.64 -15.55
N LEU A 270 -4.75 10.52 -15.31
CA LEU A 270 -3.33 10.14 -15.26
C LEU A 270 -3.05 9.15 -14.13
N VAL A 271 -3.52 9.43 -12.90
CA VAL A 271 -3.34 8.52 -11.77
C VAL A 271 -3.98 7.15 -12.05
N SER A 272 -5.17 7.11 -12.66
CA SER A 272 -5.82 5.86 -13.06
C SER A 272 -4.97 5.06 -14.06
N LYS A 273 -4.44 5.72 -15.10
CA LYS A 273 -3.53 5.09 -16.08
C LYS A 273 -2.25 4.55 -15.40
N LEU A 274 -1.67 5.32 -14.48
CA LEU A 274 -0.47 4.92 -13.73
C LEU A 274 -0.73 3.70 -12.83
N PHE A 275 -1.89 3.63 -12.20
CA PHE A 275 -2.31 2.46 -11.45
C PHE A 275 -2.48 1.23 -12.37
N ASP A 276 -3.20 1.37 -13.48
CA ASP A 276 -3.39 0.26 -14.43
C ASP A 276 -2.06 -0.22 -14.99
N PHE A 277 -1.14 0.69 -15.32
CA PHE A 277 0.22 0.36 -15.73
C PHE A 277 0.99 -0.39 -14.65
N GLY A 278 0.93 0.07 -13.38
CA GLY A 278 1.55 -0.63 -12.26
C GLY A 278 0.99 -2.04 -12.08
N PHE A 279 -0.33 -2.20 -12.11
CA PHE A 279 -0.96 -3.53 -12.00
C PHE A 279 -0.66 -4.45 -13.19
N SER A 280 -0.35 -3.90 -14.36
CA SER A 280 0.09 -4.71 -15.50
C SER A 280 1.52 -5.23 -15.35
N LYS A 281 2.36 -4.57 -14.54
CA LYS A 281 3.77 -4.92 -14.33
C LYS A 281 3.98 -5.95 -13.23
N PHE A 282 3.11 -6.01 -12.22
CA PHE A 282 3.30 -6.82 -11.03
C PHE A 282 2.19 -7.86 -10.86
N GLU A 283 2.52 -8.92 -10.16
CA GLU A 283 1.59 -9.96 -9.74
C GLU A 283 1.92 -10.45 -8.33
N CYS A 284 0.92 -11.06 -7.69
CA CYS A 284 1.07 -11.70 -6.39
C CYS A 284 1.21 -13.21 -6.62
N LYS A 285 2.44 -13.74 -6.50
CA LYS A 285 2.73 -15.16 -6.68
C LYS A 285 2.56 -15.93 -5.38
N VAL A 286 1.95 -17.10 -5.45
CA VAL A 286 1.97 -18.08 -4.35
C VAL A 286 3.31 -18.80 -4.41
N VAL A 287 4.11 -18.70 -3.36
CA VAL A 287 5.42 -19.40 -3.23
C VAL A 287 5.29 -20.69 -2.48
N LEU A 288 4.30 -20.79 -1.56
CA LEU A 288 4.00 -21.99 -0.81
C LEU A 288 2.51 -21.98 -0.44
N ARG A 289 1.81 -23.05 -0.73
CA ARG A 289 0.41 -23.19 -0.30
C ARG A 289 0.33 -23.54 1.18
N ALA A 290 -0.72 -23.08 1.84
CA ALA A 290 -0.90 -23.32 3.28
C ALA A 290 -0.84 -24.81 3.62
N GLU A 291 -1.43 -25.67 2.79
CA GLU A 291 -1.44 -27.13 2.94
C GLU A 291 -0.06 -27.79 2.74
N GLU A 292 0.83 -27.15 1.95
CA GLU A 292 2.19 -27.65 1.67
C GLU A 292 3.20 -27.21 2.73
N GLY A 293 2.86 -26.20 3.55
CA GLY A 293 3.74 -25.59 4.54
C GLY A 293 3.88 -26.37 5.83
N VAL A 294 3.44 -27.63 5.88
CA VAL A 294 3.47 -28.46 7.10
C VAL A 294 4.90 -28.93 7.42
N ARG A 295 5.30 -28.73 8.67
CA ARG A 295 6.55 -29.25 9.25
C ARG A 295 6.25 -29.79 10.64
N ASP A 296 7.05 -30.74 11.11
CA ASP A 296 6.94 -31.29 12.46
C ASP A 296 7.96 -30.69 13.40
N VAL A 297 7.51 -30.30 14.59
CA VAL A 297 8.37 -29.87 15.70
C VAL A 297 8.31 -30.91 16.80
N LYS A 298 9.49 -31.28 17.37
CA LYS A 298 9.59 -32.23 18.48
C LYS A 298 8.93 -31.68 19.73
N VAL A 299 8.18 -32.54 20.44
CA VAL A 299 7.53 -32.17 21.69
C VAL A 299 8.18 -32.93 22.87
N SER A 300 8.44 -32.19 23.94
CA SER A 300 8.84 -32.75 25.22
C SER A 300 7.67 -32.76 26.20
N ARG A 301 7.60 -33.80 27.04
CA ARG A 301 6.57 -33.98 28.08
C ARG A 301 5.13 -33.91 27.51
N GLY A 302 4.94 -34.28 26.24
CA GLY A 302 3.63 -34.35 25.59
C GLY A 302 3.24 -35.80 25.34
N LYS A 303 1.94 -36.09 25.23
CA LYS A 303 1.46 -37.43 24.81
C LYS A 303 1.95 -37.78 23.42
N GLN A 304 2.10 -36.80 22.54
CA GLN A 304 2.63 -36.90 21.18
C GLN A 304 4.12 -36.55 21.18
N LYS A 305 4.93 -37.20 20.32
CA LYS A 305 6.38 -36.92 20.15
C LYS A 305 6.67 -35.71 19.28
N THR A 306 5.74 -35.40 18.35
CA THR A 306 5.80 -34.27 17.43
C THR A 306 4.46 -33.59 17.36
N VAL A 307 4.46 -32.34 16.89
CA VAL A 307 3.28 -31.56 16.51
C VAL A 307 3.54 -30.89 15.17
N GLY A 308 2.58 -30.98 14.28
CA GLY A 308 2.63 -30.26 13.00
C GLY A 308 2.53 -28.76 13.20
N VAL A 309 3.20 -28.01 12.35
CA VAL A 309 2.99 -26.56 12.21
C VAL A 309 2.40 -26.25 10.85
N THR A 310 1.55 -25.22 10.75
CA THR A 310 0.81 -24.88 9.55
C THR A 310 0.79 -23.38 9.34
N LEU A 311 0.53 -22.97 8.10
CA LEU A 311 0.22 -21.61 7.70
C LEU A 311 -1.28 -21.40 7.80
N SER A 312 -1.72 -20.19 8.15
CA SER A 312 -3.13 -19.79 8.14
C SER A 312 -3.65 -19.50 6.71
N GLU A 313 -2.76 -19.12 5.81
CA GLU A 313 -3.04 -18.81 4.41
C GLU A 313 -1.81 -19.07 3.54
N ASP A 314 -1.98 -19.07 2.22
CA ASP A 314 -0.86 -19.22 1.27
C ASP A 314 0.20 -18.15 1.49
N LEU A 315 1.46 -18.57 1.48
CA LEU A 315 2.62 -17.66 1.50
C LEU A 315 2.81 -17.05 0.12
N ARG A 316 2.77 -15.72 0.05
CA ARG A 316 2.77 -14.97 -1.20
C ARG A 316 3.87 -13.93 -1.24
N VAL A 317 4.37 -13.65 -2.43
CA VAL A 317 5.31 -12.57 -2.73
C VAL A 317 4.78 -11.71 -3.87
N ILE A 318 5.22 -10.45 -3.91
CA ILE A 318 4.99 -9.58 -5.07
C ILE A 318 6.20 -9.67 -5.97
N ALA A 319 5.96 -9.99 -7.24
CA ALA A 319 6.97 -10.12 -8.28
C ALA A 319 6.56 -9.34 -9.53
N GLU A 320 7.51 -9.02 -10.38
CA GLU A 320 7.20 -8.56 -11.73
C GLU A 320 6.60 -9.70 -12.55
N ARG A 321 5.69 -9.39 -13.48
CA ARG A 321 5.13 -10.42 -14.35
C ARG A 321 6.19 -11.01 -15.26
N GLY A 322 6.21 -12.33 -15.32
CA GLY A 322 7.22 -13.08 -16.10
C GLY A 322 8.57 -13.19 -15.40
N ASP A 323 8.68 -12.77 -14.14
CA ASP A 323 9.87 -13.02 -13.33
C ASP A 323 9.89 -14.48 -12.86
N ASP A 324 10.95 -15.22 -13.23
CA ASP A 324 11.16 -16.64 -12.90
C ASP A 324 12.07 -16.83 -11.67
N THR A 325 12.18 -15.81 -10.83
CA THR A 325 12.99 -15.86 -9.58
C THR A 325 12.62 -17.09 -8.75
N GLN A 326 13.64 -17.87 -8.40
CA GLN A 326 13.52 -18.98 -7.45
C GLN A 326 13.73 -18.45 -6.04
N TYR A 327 12.66 -18.46 -5.25
CA TYR A 327 12.68 -17.99 -3.88
C TYR A 327 13.22 -19.06 -2.93
N ARG A 328 14.12 -18.67 -2.02
CA ARG A 328 14.57 -19.52 -0.92
C ARG A 328 13.60 -19.38 0.26
N ILE A 329 13.09 -20.51 0.74
CA ILE A 329 12.15 -20.58 1.87
C ILE A 329 12.88 -21.12 3.09
N GLU A 330 12.79 -20.41 4.21
CA GLU A 330 13.43 -20.76 5.48
C GLU A 330 12.40 -20.85 6.60
N TYR A 331 12.44 -21.95 7.35
CA TYR A 331 11.58 -22.16 8.52
C TYR A 331 12.38 -21.81 9.77
N VAL A 332 11.92 -20.79 10.49
CA VAL A 332 12.49 -20.39 11.78
C VAL A 332 11.61 -20.99 12.89
N LEU A 333 11.96 -22.19 13.30
CA LEU A 333 11.22 -23.00 14.27
C LEU A 333 12.14 -23.42 15.42
N PRO A 334 11.61 -23.57 16.65
CA PRO A 334 12.36 -24.14 17.75
C PRO A 334 12.64 -25.64 17.47
N ASN A 335 13.82 -26.13 17.83
CA ASN A 335 14.17 -27.55 17.68
C ASN A 335 13.25 -28.48 18.51
N LYS A 336 12.71 -27.98 19.63
CA LYS A 336 11.85 -28.70 20.54
C LYS A 336 10.98 -27.76 21.36
N VAL A 337 9.72 -28.13 21.55
CA VAL A 337 8.73 -27.40 22.36
C VAL A 337 8.27 -28.26 23.53
N LYS A 338 7.66 -27.67 24.54
CA LYS A 338 7.20 -28.35 25.74
C LYS A 338 5.69 -28.31 25.84
N ALA A 339 5.05 -29.49 26.02
CA ALA A 339 3.61 -29.56 26.25
C ALA A 339 3.23 -28.98 27.66
N PRO A 340 1.98 -28.50 27.83
CA PRO A 340 0.89 -28.56 26.86
C PRO A 340 1.01 -27.47 25.80
N LEU A 341 0.44 -27.71 24.60
CA LEU A 341 0.35 -26.78 23.48
C LEU A 341 -1.11 -26.68 23.02
N LYS A 342 -1.48 -25.54 22.48
CA LYS A 342 -2.81 -25.30 21.90
C LYS A 342 -2.71 -25.14 20.39
N ALA A 343 -3.66 -25.71 19.67
CA ALA A 343 -3.84 -25.43 18.26
C ALA A 343 -4.03 -23.92 18.05
N GLY A 344 -3.35 -23.34 17.05
CA GLY A 344 -3.38 -21.91 16.78
C GLY A 344 -2.36 -21.06 17.54
N ASP A 345 -1.71 -21.60 18.60
CA ASP A 345 -0.59 -20.88 19.24
C ASP A 345 0.57 -20.71 18.26
N VAL A 346 1.33 -19.62 18.44
CA VAL A 346 2.49 -19.32 17.60
C VAL A 346 3.57 -20.38 17.81
N ALA A 347 3.99 -21.03 16.72
CA ALA A 347 5.05 -22.03 16.70
C ALA A 347 6.40 -21.45 16.24
N GLY A 348 6.38 -20.42 15.42
CA GLY A 348 7.54 -19.79 14.81
C GLY A 348 7.15 -18.97 13.58
N LYS A 349 8.05 -18.89 12.62
CA LYS A 349 7.79 -18.17 11.37
C LYS A 349 8.44 -18.86 10.17
N ILE A 350 7.94 -18.52 8.99
CA ILE A 350 8.51 -18.85 7.70
C ILE A 350 8.94 -17.55 7.01
N VAL A 351 10.10 -17.56 6.39
CA VAL A 351 10.69 -16.38 5.74
C VAL A 351 11.03 -16.74 4.29
N VAL A 352 10.73 -15.82 3.37
CA VAL A 352 11.05 -15.96 1.95
C VAL A 352 12.13 -14.97 1.58
N TYR A 353 13.13 -15.45 0.86
CA TYR A 353 14.26 -14.65 0.39
C TYR A 353 14.34 -14.66 -1.14
N ASP A 354 14.65 -13.48 -1.69
CA ASP A 354 15.11 -13.25 -3.05
C ASP A 354 16.61 -12.94 -2.97
N GLY A 355 17.46 -13.92 -3.27
CA GLY A 355 18.88 -13.88 -2.89
C GLY A 355 19.04 -13.76 -1.38
N ASP A 356 19.67 -12.67 -0.93
CA ASP A 356 19.85 -12.38 0.50
C ASP A 356 18.77 -11.44 1.07
N ARG A 357 17.89 -10.91 0.22
CA ARG A 357 16.84 -9.98 0.64
C ARG A 357 15.60 -10.71 1.10
N GLN A 358 15.17 -10.48 2.34
CA GLN A 358 13.86 -10.94 2.81
C GLN A 358 12.75 -10.19 2.05
N VAL A 359 11.84 -10.96 1.42
CA VAL A 359 10.73 -10.42 0.60
C VAL A 359 9.36 -10.73 1.18
N ALA A 360 9.23 -11.76 2.01
CA ALA A 360 8.01 -12.06 2.74
C ALA A 360 8.32 -12.80 4.05
N GLU A 361 7.39 -12.71 4.99
CA GLU A 361 7.42 -13.44 6.26
C GLU A 361 5.98 -13.75 6.68
N GLN A 362 5.76 -14.92 7.29
CA GLN A 362 4.45 -15.29 7.83
C GLN A 362 4.63 -16.13 9.11
N THR A 363 3.72 -15.92 10.06
CA THR A 363 3.69 -16.69 11.31
C THR A 363 3.21 -18.13 11.06
N LEU A 364 3.87 -19.08 11.71
CA LEU A 364 3.49 -20.48 11.76
C LEU A 364 2.79 -20.78 13.09
N HIS A 365 1.76 -21.61 13.04
CA HIS A 365 0.94 -21.96 14.19
C HIS A 365 0.96 -23.48 14.40
N PHE A 366 0.77 -23.95 15.66
CA PHE A 366 0.59 -25.37 15.92
C PHE A 366 -0.72 -25.86 15.32
N ALA A 367 -0.67 -26.98 14.60
CA ALA A 367 -1.83 -27.54 13.89
C ALA A 367 -2.84 -28.25 14.82
N SER A 368 -2.40 -28.67 16.01
CA SER A 368 -3.24 -29.41 16.95
C SER A 368 -2.83 -29.17 18.40
N ASP A 369 -3.74 -29.46 19.32
CA ASP A 369 -3.46 -29.51 20.75
C ASP A 369 -2.50 -30.67 21.06
N VAL A 370 -1.59 -30.47 22.03
CA VAL A 370 -0.76 -31.50 22.59
C VAL A 370 -0.90 -31.48 24.09
N GLU A 371 -1.49 -32.52 24.65
CA GLU A 371 -1.65 -32.67 26.09
C GLU A 371 -0.31 -33.07 26.76
N LYS A 372 -0.15 -32.66 28.00
CA LYS A 372 0.98 -33.10 28.81
C LYS A 372 0.91 -34.61 29.07
N SER A 373 2.04 -35.33 28.90
CA SER A 373 2.15 -36.74 29.26
C SER A 373 2.12 -36.92 30.77
N ASN A 374 1.51 -38.02 31.23
CA ASN A 374 1.61 -38.50 32.59
C ASN A 374 2.71 -39.57 32.70
N LEU A 375 2.95 -40.11 33.92
CA LEU A 375 3.97 -41.10 34.15
C LEU A 375 3.76 -42.41 33.34
N TRP A 376 2.50 -42.82 33.18
CA TRP A 376 2.15 -44.01 32.42
C TRP A 376 2.38 -43.84 30.91
N ASP A 377 2.13 -42.64 30.41
CA ASP A 377 2.41 -42.28 29.02
C ASP A 377 3.92 -42.37 28.73
N GLU A 378 4.78 -41.89 29.64
CA GLU A 378 6.23 -41.94 29.47
C GLU A 378 6.76 -43.37 29.55
N ILE A 379 6.25 -44.20 30.48
CA ILE A 379 6.60 -45.63 30.58
C ILE A 379 6.19 -46.37 29.29
N GLY A 380 4.99 -46.12 28.77
CA GLY A 380 4.50 -46.73 27.53
C GLY A 380 5.32 -46.33 26.29
N LYS A 381 5.94 -45.12 26.24
CA LYS A 381 6.86 -44.74 25.18
C LYS A 381 8.16 -45.54 25.20
N ILE A 382 8.71 -45.82 26.40
CA ILE A 382 9.93 -46.62 26.57
C ILE A 382 9.69 -48.03 26.06
N PHE A 383 8.56 -48.67 26.38
CA PHE A 383 8.23 -50.02 25.92
C PHE A 383 7.93 -50.12 24.40
N LYS A 384 7.59 -49.02 23.71
CA LYS A 384 7.40 -49.00 22.25
C LYS A 384 8.72 -48.78 21.47
N GLU A 385 9.78 -48.39 22.12
CA GLU A 385 11.11 -48.16 21.53
C GLU A 385 12.03 -49.40 21.70
N TRP A 386 11.57 -50.44 22.44
CA TRP A 386 12.17 -51.76 22.53
C TRP A 386 11.42 -52.73 21.62
#